data_1f419de13440e186ff36e3525eef8bd6
#
_entry.id   1f419de13440e186ff36e3525eef8bd6
#
_cell.length_a   1.000
_cell.length_b   1.000
_cell.length_c   1.000
_cell.angle_alpha   90.00
_cell.angle_beta   90.00
_cell.angle_gamma   90.00
#
_symmetry.space_group_name_H-M   'P 1'
#
loop_
_entity.id
_entity.type
_entity.pdbx_description
1 polymer ?
#
loop_
_entity_poly.entity_id
_entity_poly.type
_entity_poly.pdbx_seq_one_letter_code
_entity_poly.pdbx_strand_id
1 'polypeptide(L)'
;MLRRIPMSFLLAAFVASSAVLAARTDAQAQGQAAKPAAAKPAAPAPGGKPAPAPLTPADAAPLMGTWQIPLETPTGRLVGTLVFRTEANKVVAGLSAPQFPEHKITDITKTGQVVTLKASTNYSGPLTAFSGPVTMVLTLTPKGPDMAAWFDFNNAGFQIGGTAKKKA
;
A
#
# COMPACT_ATOMS: atom_id res chain seq x y z
N MET A 1 -11.73 -35.91 -32.32
CA MET A 1 -10.93 -35.24 -33.39
C MET A 1 -9.97 -34.26 -32.72
N LEU A 2 -8.72 -34.70 -32.63
CA LEU A 2 -7.60 -33.92 -32.07
C LEU A 2 -7.07 -32.96 -33.14
N ARG A 3 -7.00 -31.66 -32.85
CA ARG A 3 -6.17 -30.76 -33.65
C ARG A 3 -5.01 -30.25 -32.77
N ARG A 4 -3.86 -30.78 -33.08
CA ARG A 4 -2.55 -30.30 -32.61
C ARG A 4 -2.16 -29.07 -33.44
N ILE A 5 -1.72 -28.00 -32.78
CA ILE A 5 -1.11 -26.83 -33.40
C ILE A 5 0.34 -26.77 -32.92
N PRO A 6 1.33 -26.64 -33.84
CA PRO A 6 2.74 -26.76 -33.52
C PRO A 6 3.34 -25.46 -32.94
N MET A 7 4.29 -25.67 -32.06
CA MET A 7 5.27 -24.73 -31.58
C MET A 7 6.10 -24.14 -32.75
N SER A 8 6.24 -22.83 -32.79
CA SER A 8 7.31 -22.20 -33.57
C SER A 8 8.14 -21.33 -32.66
N PHE A 9 9.39 -21.77 -32.52
CA PHE A 9 10.52 -21.04 -31.93
C PHE A 9 10.83 -19.82 -32.80
N LEU A 10 11.08 -18.70 -32.19
CA LEU A 10 11.89 -17.65 -32.82
C LEU A 10 12.85 -17.05 -31.79
N LEU A 11 14.08 -17.48 -31.95
CA LEU A 11 15.28 -17.01 -31.27
C LEU A 11 15.75 -15.75 -32.01
N ALA A 12 15.92 -14.63 -31.34
CA ALA A 12 16.67 -13.50 -31.87
C ALA A 12 17.63 -12.95 -30.81
N ALA A 13 18.88 -13.31 -31.03
CA ALA A 13 20.04 -12.75 -30.35
C ALA A 13 20.34 -11.36 -30.94
N PHE A 14 20.60 -10.36 -30.09
CA PHE A 14 21.29 -9.14 -30.51
C PHE A 14 22.42 -8.84 -29.54
N VAL A 15 23.63 -9.03 -30.09
CA VAL A 15 24.94 -8.61 -29.55
C VAL A 15 25.32 -7.30 -30.23
N ALA A 16 25.72 -6.31 -29.48
CA ALA A 16 26.68 -5.25 -29.86
C ALA A 16 26.88 -4.35 -28.65
N SER A 17 27.96 -4.41 -27.89
CA SER A 17 29.30 -3.83 -28.12
C SER A 17 29.26 -2.32 -28.46
N SER A 18 29.68 -1.49 -27.50
CA SER A 18 30.54 -0.36 -27.80
C SER A 18 31.19 0.16 -26.51
N ALA A 19 32.49 -0.05 -26.45
CA ALA A 19 33.43 0.62 -25.55
C ALA A 19 33.72 2.02 -26.10
N VAL A 20 33.76 3.03 -25.23
CA VAL A 20 34.48 4.28 -25.51
C VAL A 20 35.30 4.64 -24.30
N LEU A 21 36.58 4.68 -24.58
CA LEU A 21 37.75 5.07 -23.81
C LEU A 21 37.94 6.57 -23.94
N ALA A 22 38.27 7.29 -22.90
CA ALA A 22 39.16 8.47 -22.83
C ALA A 22 39.04 9.10 -21.44
N ALA A 23 40.06 9.07 -20.71
CA ALA A 23 41.28 9.86 -20.61
C ALA A 23 41.20 10.87 -19.43
N ARG A 24 42.02 10.55 -18.43
CA ARG A 24 42.94 11.38 -17.61
C ARG A 24 42.59 12.84 -17.36
N THR A 25 42.55 13.22 -16.09
CA THR A 25 43.49 14.27 -15.61
C THR A 25 43.70 14.10 -14.11
N ASP A 26 44.97 13.96 -13.76
CA ASP A 26 45.52 14.09 -12.39
C ASP A 26 45.33 15.52 -11.91
N ALA A 27 44.86 15.70 -10.69
CA ALA A 27 45.23 16.82 -9.86
C ALA A 27 45.19 16.39 -8.39
N GLN A 28 46.38 16.17 -7.86
CA GLN A 28 46.64 16.10 -6.42
C GLN A 28 46.29 17.44 -5.78
N ALA A 29 45.51 17.43 -4.74
CA ALA A 29 45.55 18.44 -3.70
C ALA A 29 45.22 17.80 -2.37
N GLN A 30 46.19 17.92 -1.48
CA GLN A 30 46.30 17.46 -0.11
C GLN A 30 45.21 18.05 0.80
N GLY A 31 44.76 17.22 1.73
CA GLY A 31 44.64 17.62 3.13
C GLY A 31 43.41 18.42 3.52
N GLN A 32 42.49 17.76 4.12
CA GLN A 32 42.04 18.04 5.49
C GLN A 32 40.91 17.07 5.84
N ALA A 33 41.16 16.23 6.82
CA ALA A 33 40.13 15.42 7.45
C ALA A 33 39.11 16.35 8.11
N ALA A 34 38.04 16.68 7.40
CA ALA A 34 36.90 17.32 7.98
C ALA A 34 36.06 16.24 8.70
N LYS A 35 36.10 16.28 10.02
CA LYS A 35 35.20 15.60 10.95
C LYS A 35 33.78 15.66 10.39
N PRO A 36 33.02 14.53 10.26
CA PRO A 36 31.65 14.58 9.87
C PRO A 36 30.84 15.39 10.90
N ALA A 37 30.45 16.60 10.54
CA ALA A 37 29.46 17.33 11.31
C ALA A 37 28.17 16.53 11.23
N ALA A 38 27.71 16.06 12.38
CA ALA A 38 26.41 15.44 12.52
C ALA A 38 25.35 16.38 11.91
N ALA A 39 24.77 15.99 10.80
CA ALA A 39 23.69 16.74 10.18
C ALA A 39 22.54 16.81 11.18
N LYS A 40 22.35 18.00 11.76
CA LYS A 40 21.20 18.33 12.57
C LYS A 40 19.95 18.04 11.71
N PRO A 41 18.99 17.25 12.20
CA PRO A 41 17.75 17.01 11.46
C PRO A 41 17.14 18.36 11.07
N ALA A 42 16.95 18.58 9.78
CA ALA A 42 16.29 19.79 9.29
C ALA A 42 14.89 19.83 9.90
N ALA A 43 14.59 20.91 10.62
CA ALA A 43 13.24 21.16 11.12
C ALA A 43 12.27 21.16 9.93
N PRO A 44 11.08 20.54 10.05
CA PRO A 44 10.09 20.57 8.98
C PRO A 44 9.71 22.01 8.65
N ALA A 45 9.73 22.37 7.38
CA ALA A 45 9.30 23.69 6.93
C ALA A 45 7.83 23.92 7.37
N PRO A 46 7.51 25.07 7.98
CA PRO A 46 6.15 25.37 8.41
C PRO A 46 5.24 25.51 7.19
N GLY A 47 4.22 24.65 7.07
CA GLY A 47 3.14 24.76 6.09
C GLY A 47 3.04 23.66 5.02
N GLY A 48 3.97 22.69 4.97
CA GLY A 48 3.86 21.55 4.07
C GLY A 48 2.83 20.51 4.57
N LYS A 49 1.97 20.00 3.67
CA LYS A 49 1.13 18.83 3.96
C LYS A 49 2.02 17.69 4.44
N PRO A 50 1.71 17.03 5.57
CA PRO A 50 2.52 15.93 6.07
C PRO A 50 2.76 14.87 4.99
N ALA A 51 4.00 14.44 4.82
CA ALA A 51 4.32 13.36 3.90
C ALA A 51 3.82 12.02 4.47
N PRO A 52 3.38 11.06 3.61
CA PRO A 52 3.05 9.72 4.06
C PRO A 52 4.27 9.04 4.69
N ALA A 53 4.09 8.44 5.86
CA ALA A 53 5.11 7.67 6.55
C ALA A 53 4.56 6.27 6.89
N PRO A 54 5.39 5.23 6.96
CA PRO A 54 4.96 3.91 7.43
C PRO A 54 4.32 4.00 8.82
N LEU A 55 3.23 3.27 9.04
CA LEU A 55 2.55 3.24 10.34
C LEU A 55 3.40 2.47 11.35
N THR A 56 3.84 3.14 12.42
CA THR A 56 4.62 2.50 13.47
C THR A 56 3.71 1.76 14.48
N PRO A 57 4.22 0.74 15.22
CA PRO A 57 3.44 0.09 16.27
C PRO A 57 2.90 1.06 17.36
N ALA A 58 3.69 2.09 17.70
CA ALA A 58 3.27 3.11 18.65
C ALA A 58 2.09 3.95 18.13
N ASP A 59 2.15 4.37 16.87
CA ASP A 59 1.05 5.10 16.22
C ASP A 59 -0.20 4.25 16.03
N ALA A 60 -0.02 2.94 15.87
CA ALA A 60 -1.10 1.99 15.64
C ALA A 60 -1.80 1.55 16.93
N ALA A 61 -1.27 1.86 18.12
CA ALA A 61 -1.84 1.40 19.39
C ALA A 61 -3.36 1.64 19.52
N PRO A 62 -3.92 2.82 19.19
CA PRO A 62 -5.36 3.06 19.24
C PRO A 62 -6.16 2.25 18.19
N LEU A 63 -5.50 1.83 17.12
CA LEU A 63 -6.10 1.09 16.01
C LEU A 63 -6.13 -0.42 16.26
N MET A 64 -5.30 -0.94 17.17
CA MET A 64 -5.20 -2.37 17.44
C MET A 64 -6.53 -3.00 17.80
N GLY A 65 -6.76 -4.22 17.31
CA GLY A 65 -7.98 -4.99 17.52
C GLY A 65 -8.86 -5.08 16.29
N THR A 66 -10.12 -5.42 16.51
CA THR A 66 -11.10 -5.73 15.48
C THR A 66 -12.05 -4.57 15.25
N TRP A 67 -12.27 -4.22 13.99
CA TRP A 67 -13.18 -3.17 13.56
C TRP A 67 -14.21 -3.75 12.59
N GLN A 68 -15.46 -3.41 12.77
CA GLN A 68 -16.54 -3.75 11.85
C GLN A 68 -16.90 -2.54 11.01
N ILE A 69 -17.00 -2.74 9.70
CA ILE A 69 -17.27 -1.68 8.72
C ILE A 69 -18.54 -2.09 7.94
N PRO A 70 -19.72 -1.64 8.37
CA PRO A 70 -20.92 -1.81 7.57
C PRO A 70 -20.82 -0.94 6.31
N LEU A 71 -21.03 -1.58 5.15
CA LEU A 71 -20.97 -1.00 3.82
C LEU A 71 -22.32 -1.21 3.14
N GLU A 72 -22.87 -0.16 2.56
CA GLU A 72 -24.05 -0.26 1.69
C GLU A 72 -23.56 -0.45 0.24
N THR A 73 -23.86 -1.59 -0.33
CA THR A 73 -23.46 -1.94 -1.70
C THR A 73 -24.69 -2.01 -2.62
N PRO A 74 -24.52 -1.94 -3.94
CA PRO A 74 -25.62 -2.11 -4.88
C PRO A 74 -26.39 -3.45 -4.73
N THR A 75 -25.71 -4.47 -4.19
CA THR A 75 -26.25 -5.81 -3.98
C THR A 75 -26.77 -6.05 -2.56
N GLY A 76 -26.77 -5.02 -1.70
CA GLY A 76 -27.22 -5.09 -0.32
C GLY A 76 -26.13 -4.70 0.69
N ARG A 77 -26.44 -4.91 1.97
CA ARG A 77 -25.55 -4.57 3.06
C ARG A 77 -24.47 -5.63 3.25
N LEU A 78 -23.20 -5.19 3.30
CA LEU A 78 -22.03 -6.01 3.59
C LEU A 78 -21.36 -5.50 4.88
N VAL A 79 -20.87 -6.40 5.72
CA VAL A 79 -20.05 -6.03 6.89
C VAL A 79 -18.63 -6.53 6.67
N GLY A 80 -17.71 -5.59 6.44
CA GLY A 80 -16.28 -5.85 6.43
C GLY A 80 -15.75 -5.96 7.86
N THR A 81 -14.79 -6.84 8.07
CA THR A 81 -14.04 -6.96 9.33
C THR A 81 -12.58 -6.61 9.06
N LEU A 82 -12.08 -5.61 9.77
CA LEU A 82 -10.69 -5.16 9.69
C LEU A 82 -10.02 -5.42 11.03
N VAL A 83 -8.90 -6.15 11.02
CA VAL A 83 -8.14 -6.50 12.23
C VAL A 83 -6.74 -5.94 12.14
N PHE A 84 -6.38 -5.04 13.06
CA PHE A 84 -5.00 -4.57 13.18
C PHE A 84 -4.25 -5.42 14.21
N ARG A 85 -3.04 -5.86 13.84
CA ARG A 85 -2.14 -6.64 14.69
C ARG A 85 -0.68 -6.29 14.42
N THR A 86 0.19 -6.64 15.34
CA THR A 86 1.64 -6.49 15.16
C THR A 86 2.25 -7.86 14.86
N GLU A 87 3.00 -7.97 13.77
CA GLU A 87 3.76 -9.16 13.39
C GLU A 87 5.22 -8.76 13.14
N ALA A 88 6.16 -9.45 13.77
CA ALA A 88 7.59 -9.17 13.63
C ALA A 88 7.93 -7.66 13.75
N ASN A 89 7.35 -7.00 14.74
CA ASN A 89 7.54 -5.56 15.02
C ASN A 89 7.02 -4.61 13.92
N LYS A 90 6.15 -5.10 13.03
CA LYS A 90 5.48 -4.31 11.99
C LYS A 90 3.98 -4.37 12.18
N VAL A 91 3.31 -3.27 11.84
CA VAL A 91 1.85 -3.24 11.82
C VAL A 91 1.37 -3.94 10.55
N VAL A 92 0.45 -4.85 10.71
CA VAL A 92 -0.27 -5.51 9.62
C VAL A 92 -1.76 -5.41 9.87
N ALA A 93 -2.55 -5.47 8.81
CA ALA A 93 -3.99 -5.53 8.89
C ALA A 93 -4.53 -6.74 8.12
N GLY A 94 -5.58 -7.35 8.65
CA GLY A 94 -6.37 -8.35 7.95
C GLY A 94 -7.73 -7.76 7.61
N LEU A 95 -8.13 -7.80 6.35
CA LEU A 95 -9.46 -7.40 5.91
C LEU A 95 -10.20 -8.62 5.40
N SER A 96 -11.40 -8.84 5.91
CA SER A 96 -12.29 -9.93 5.49
C SER A 96 -13.74 -9.50 5.41
N ALA A 97 -14.57 -10.27 4.71
CA ALA A 97 -16.01 -10.13 4.70
C ALA A 97 -16.65 -11.52 4.52
N PRO A 98 -17.96 -11.71 4.77
CA PRO A 98 -18.59 -13.04 4.71
C PRO A 98 -18.37 -13.81 3.41
N GLN A 99 -18.16 -13.09 2.30
CA GLN A 99 -17.97 -13.67 0.96
C GLN A 99 -16.50 -13.61 0.50
N PHE A 100 -15.60 -13.05 1.32
CA PHE A 100 -14.20 -12.84 0.99
C PHE A 100 -13.31 -13.34 2.12
N PRO A 101 -12.32 -14.20 1.83
CA PRO A 101 -11.34 -14.65 2.81
C PRO A 101 -10.54 -13.47 3.35
N GLU A 102 -9.88 -13.67 4.48
CA GLU A 102 -9.00 -12.65 5.03
C GLU A 102 -7.87 -12.32 4.05
N HIS A 103 -7.77 -11.04 3.72
CA HIS A 103 -6.68 -10.49 2.93
C HIS A 103 -5.71 -9.74 3.82
N LYS A 104 -4.46 -10.21 3.88
CA LYS A 104 -3.40 -9.58 4.68
C LYS A 104 -2.87 -8.33 3.97
N ILE A 105 -2.84 -7.21 4.67
CA ILE A 105 -2.36 -5.92 4.20
C ILE A 105 -1.12 -5.52 5.00
N THR A 106 -0.03 -5.26 4.31
CA THR A 106 1.27 -4.88 4.89
C THR A 106 1.72 -3.48 4.46
N ASP A 107 1.15 -2.93 3.39
CA ASP A 107 1.39 -1.55 2.96
C ASP A 107 0.42 -0.62 3.69
N ILE A 108 0.87 -0.13 4.84
CA ILE A 108 0.08 0.73 5.73
C ILE A 108 0.89 2.00 6.01
N THR A 109 0.33 3.14 5.63
CA THR A 109 0.94 4.45 5.81
C THR A 109 0.04 5.38 6.62
N LYS A 110 0.66 6.39 7.25
CA LYS A 110 -0.02 7.43 7.99
C LYS A 110 0.36 8.80 7.44
N THR A 111 -0.63 9.67 7.28
CA THR A 111 -0.46 11.06 6.90
C THR A 111 -1.26 11.93 7.87
N GLY A 112 -0.60 12.56 8.81
CA GLY A 112 -1.29 13.21 9.93
C GLY A 112 -2.07 12.19 10.75
N GLN A 113 -3.39 12.33 10.81
CA GLN A 113 -4.28 11.36 11.49
C GLN A 113 -4.90 10.33 10.54
N VAL A 114 -4.71 10.47 9.25
CA VAL A 114 -5.29 9.58 8.24
C VAL A 114 -4.39 8.37 8.05
N VAL A 115 -4.96 7.19 8.12
CA VAL A 115 -4.28 5.92 7.85
C VAL A 115 -4.75 5.38 6.50
N THR A 116 -3.81 5.02 5.64
CA THR A 116 -4.06 4.47 4.31
C THR A 116 -3.48 3.06 4.23
N LEU A 117 -4.34 2.11 3.86
CA LEU A 117 -3.97 0.72 3.63
C LEU A 117 -4.09 0.44 2.14
N LYS A 118 -3.06 -0.19 1.55
CA LYS A 118 -3.07 -0.59 0.14
C LYS A 118 -2.92 -2.09 0.00
N ALA A 119 -3.73 -2.68 -0.85
CA ALA A 119 -3.67 -4.10 -1.16
C ALA A 119 -3.96 -4.32 -2.65
N SER A 120 -3.23 -5.27 -3.24
CA SER A 120 -3.52 -5.74 -4.59
C SER A 120 -4.10 -7.14 -4.48
N THR A 121 -5.23 -7.37 -5.14
CA THR A 121 -5.92 -8.66 -5.14
C THR A 121 -6.57 -8.89 -6.48
N ASN A 122 -6.87 -10.15 -6.78
CA ASN A 122 -7.75 -10.48 -7.90
C ASN A 122 -9.19 -10.45 -7.40
N TYR A 123 -9.95 -9.50 -7.90
CA TYR A 123 -11.36 -9.38 -7.59
C TYR A 123 -12.19 -10.25 -8.54
N SER A 124 -13.10 -11.03 -7.95
CA SER A 124 -14.12 -11.77 -8.67
C SER A 124 -15.33 -11.85 -7.72
N GLY A 125 -16.25 -10.92 -7.84
CA GLY A 125 -17.34 -10.86 -6.87
C GLY A 125 -18.53 -10.02 -7.32
N PRO A 126 -19.59 -10.04 -6.52
CA PRO A 126 -20.90 -9.46 -6.89
C PRO A 126 -20.97 -7.93 -6.79
N LEU A 127 -19.94 -7.26 -6.26
CA LEU A 127 -19.99 -5.81 -6.04
C LEU A 127 -19.94 -4.99 -7.34
N THR A 128 -19.32 -5.55 -8.38
CA THR A 128 -19.24 -4.92 -9.71
C THR A 128 -19.22 -6.01 -10.79
N ALA A 129 -19.55 -5.65 -12.03
CA ALA A 129 -19.34 -6.53 -13.18
C ALA A 129 -17.85 -6.75 -13.54
N PHE A 130 -16.95 -6.11 -12.82
CA PHE A 130 -15.52 -6.23 -13.02
C PHE A 130 -14.97 -7.53 -12.42
N SER A 131 -14.10 -8.19 -13.15
CA SER A 131 -13.30 -9.33 -12.67
C SER A 131 -11.88 -9.17 -13.14
N GLY A 132 -10.93 -9.27 -12.22
CA GLY A 132 -9.51 -9.12 -12.55
C GLY A 132 -8.68 -8.50 -11.42
N PRO A 133 -7.43 -8.13 -11.71
CA PRO A 133 -6.55 -7.50 -10.72
C PRO A 133 -7.05 -6.11 -10.35
N VAL A 134 -7.23 -5.86 -9.05
CA VAL A 134 -7.57 -4.55 -8.48
C VAL A 134 -6.56 -4.13 -7.43
N THR A 135 -6.32 -2.84 -7.37
CA THR A 135 -5.65 -2.21 -6.22
C THR A 135 -6.72 -1.55 -5.36
N MET A 136 -6.90 -2.09 -4.17
CA MET A 136 -7.76 -1.51 -3.16
C MET A 136 -6.98 -0.54 -2.30
N VAL A 137 -7.50 0.65 -2.13
CA VAL A 137 -7.01 1.66 -1.18
C VAL A 137 -8.10 1.90 -0.14
N LEU A 138 -7.83 1.54 1.10
CA LEU A 138 -8.70 1.83 2.22
C LEU A 138 -8.12 3.01 3.00
N THR A 139 -8.88 4.09 3.07
CA THR A 139 -8.54 5.28 3.86
C THR A 139 -9.38 5.32 5.13
N LEU A 140 -8.71 5.43 6.28
CA LEU A 140 -9.34 5.53 7.59
C LEU A 140 -9.06 6.91 8.17
N THR A 141 -10.12 7.62 8.54
CA THR A 141 -10.03 8.94 9.18
C THR A 141 -10.72 8.89 10.54
N PRO A 142 -10.05 9.25 11.65
CA PRO A 142 -10.67 9.28 12.96
C PRO A 142 -11.95 10.15 13.00
N LYS A 143 -12.99 9.63 13.66
CA LYS A 143 -14.27 10.31 13.86
C LYS A 143 -14.78 10.01 15.28
N GLY A 144 -14.24 10.70 16.27
CA GLY A 144 -14.50 10.37 17.68
C GLY A 144 -14.01 8.98 18.05
N PRO A 145 -14.84 8.11 18.62
CA PRO A 145 -14.47 6.71 18.95
C PRO A 145 -14.45 5.80 17.73
N ASP A 146 -15.02 6.22 16.62
CA ASP A 146 -15.14 5.49 15.36
C ASP A 146 -14.14 5.99 14.33
N MET A 147 -14.11 5.37 13.16
CA MET A 147 -13.35 5.85 12.00
C MET A 147 -14.24 5.90 10.75
N ALA A 148 -14.18 6.99 10.00
CA ALA A 148 -14.70 6.99 8.64
C ALA A 148 -13.79 6.11 7.78
N ALA A 149 -14.36 5.13 7.10
CA ALA A 149 -13.69 4.20 6.21
C ALA A 149 -14.11 4.46 4.77
N TRP A 150 -13.14 4.62 3.87
CA TRP A 150 -13.38 4.85 2.45
C TRP A 150 -12.55 3.88 1.63
N PHE A 151 -13.22 3.04 0.87
CA PHE A 151 -12.62 2.09 -0.03
C PHE A 151 -12.63 2.64 -1.45
N ASP A 152 -11.48 2.61 -2.11
CA ASP A 152 -11.32 2.93 -3.52
C ASP A 152 -10.71 1.72 -4.24
N PHE A 153 -11.39 1.24 -5.25
CA PHE A 153 -10.96 0.14 -6.10
C PHE A 153 -10.52 0.73 -7.45
N ASN A 154 -9.30 1.25 -7.48
CA ASN A 154 -8.77 2.11 -8.54
C ASN A 154 -9.00 1.60 -9.96
N ASN A 155 -8.87 0.29 -10.22
CA ASN A 155 -9.01 -0.25 -11.58
C ASN A 155 -10.47 -0.63 -11.92
N ALA A 156 -11.36 -0.64 -10.94
CA ALA A 156 -12.75 -1.02 -11.11
C ALA A 156 -13.70 0.19 -11.19
N GLY A 157 -13.18 1.42 -10.99
CA GLY A 157 -13.98 2.65 -11.00
C GLY A 157 -15.06 2.68 -9.92
N PHE A 158 -14.84 1.97 -8.82
CA PHE A 158 -15.83 1.77 -7.77
C PHE A 158 -15.29 2.26 -6.43
N GLN A 159 -16.13 3.01 -5.72
CA GLN A 159 -15.81 3.55 -4.40
C GLN A 159 -16.96 3.29 -3.44
N ILE A 160 -16.65 2.98 -2.18
CA ILE A 160 -17.66 2.74 -1.16
C ILE A 160 -17.17 3.24 0.21
N GLY A 161 -18.06 3.90 0.94
CA GLY A 161 -17.77 4.42 2.26
C GLY A 161 -18.58 3.75 3.36
N GLY A 162 -18.04 3.79 4.58
CA GLY A 162 -18.71 3.30 5.78
C GLY A 162 -18.10 3.91 7.04
N THR A 163 -18.65 3.53 8.19
CA THR A 163 -18.08 3.89 9.49
C THR A 163 -17.57 2.64 10.18
N ALA A 164 -16.27 2.56 10.40
CA ALA A 164 -15.64 1.49 11.15
C ALA A 164 -15.88 1.69 12.64
N LYS A 165 -16.43 0.68 13.30
CA LYS A 165 -16.69 0.63 14.73
C LYS A 165 -15.83 -0.42 15.39
N LYS A 166 -15.17 -0.07 16.49
CA LYS A 166 -14.35 -1.03 17.23
C LYS A 166 -15.24 -2.06 17.89
N LYS A 167 -14.90 -3.34 17.69
CA LYS A 167 -15.56 -4.43 18.39
C LYS A 167 -14.99 -4.52 19.82
N ALA A 168 -15.87 -4.50 20.80
CA ALA A 168 -15.52 -4.75 22.20
C ALA A 168 -15.05 -6.20 22.41
#